data_76dc3403d78b8b2d59fbf2c5c8311b53
#
_entry.id   76dc3403d78b8b2d59fbf2c5c8311b53
#
_cell.length_a   1.000
_cell.length_b   1.000
_cell.length_c   1.000
_cell.angle_alpha   90.00
_cell.angle_beta   90.00
_cell.angle_gamma   90.00
#
_symmetry.space_group_name_H-M   'P 1'
#
loop_
_entity.id
_entity.type
_entity.pdbx_description
1 polymer ?
#
loop_
_entity_poly.entity_id
_entity_poly.type
_entity_poly.pdbx_seq_one_letter_code
_entity_poly.pdbx_strand_id
1 'polypeptide(L)'
;MTAAGAKISVQGVAKTFQSAAGDAVSALGEVDLDIAPGEFVSIVGPSGCGKSTLLNVLAGFEEPSQGEALMDGRPIRGPGPERGVVFQEYALFPWLTVAGNVAFGPASRGIAADEVAARVRHYVAMVKLDGSERKYPHELSGGMRQRCALARCIANDPDVLLMDEPLAALDALTRLSLQDELLRIWSEASRERPKTVLYITHAIDEAIYLSDRVVVMSERPGRIRRVIEVPFARPRAPEIRTDPRFHALTDEIWLLLRREP
;
A
#
# COMPACT_ATOMS: atom_id res chain seq x y z
N MET A 1 16.97 -3.83 17.91
CA MET A 1 16.02 -4.11 19.01
C MET A 1 14.63 -3.99 18.43
N THR A 2 13.94 -5.10 18.19
CA THR A 2 12.56 -5.10 17.72
C THR A 2 11.67 -4.43 18.76
N ALA A 3 10.85 -3.46 18.34
CA ALA A 3 9.77 -2.98 19.17
C ALA A 3 8.83 -4.16 19.44
N ALA A 4 8.70 -4.57 20.70
CA ALA A 4 7.78 -5.63 21.09
C ALA A 4 6.36 -5.19 20.67
N GLY A 5 5.77 -5.86 19.65
CA GLY A 5 4.43 -5.59 19.16
C GLY A 5 4.32 -4.97 17.76
N ALA A 6 5.39 -4.91 16.96
CA ALA A 6 5.30 -4.50 15.57
C ALA A 6 4.48 -5.52 14.73
N LYS A 7 3.61 -5.01 13.85
CA LYS A 7 2.90 -5.86 12.87
C LYS A 7 3.83 -6.30 11.74
N ILE A 8 4.65 -5.37 11.26
CA ILE A 8 5.73 -5.62 10.30
C ILE A 8 7.03 -5.14 10.92
N SER A 9 8.09 -5.94 10.81
CA SER A 9 9.45 -5.57 11.18
C SER A 9 10.41 -5.89 10.05
N VAL A 10 11.12 -4.89 9.59
CA VAL A 10 12.18 -4.96 8.57
C VAL A 10 13.49 -4.77 9.28
N GLN A 11 14.40 -5.75 9.21
CA GLN A 11 15.64 -5.77 9.99
C GLN A 11 16.84 -5.94 9.07
N GLY A 12 17.55 -4.85 8.81
CA GLY A 12 18.74 -4.83 7.96
C GLY A 12 18.49 -5.34 6.54
N VAL A 13 17.27 -5.19 6.02
CA VAL A 13 16.89 -5.73 4.70
C VAL A 13 17.67 -4.99 3.62
N ALA A 14 18.44 -5.75 2.83
CA ALA A 14 19.08 -5.29 1.60
C ALA A 14 18.71 -6.20 0.43
N LYS A 15 18.68 -5.64 -0.79
CA LYS A 15 18.40 -6.40 -2.01
C LYS A 15 19.30 -5.99 -3.15
N THR A 16 19.97 -6.99 -3.71
CA THR A 16 20.80 -6.87 -4.92
C THR A 16 20.26 -7.81 -5.98
N PHE A 17 20.04 -7.31 -7.17
CA PHE A 17 19.68 -8.08 -8.35
C PHE A 17 20.89 -8.31 -9.22
N GLN A 18 20.92 -9.43 -9.94
CA GLN A 18 21.89 -9.64 -11.01
C GLN A 18 21.28 -9.19 -12.34
N SER A 19 21.98 -8.34 -13.08
CA SER A 19 21.58 -7.96 -14.43
C SER A 19 21.77 -9.13 -15.39
N ALA A 20 21.12 -9.08 -16.56
CA ALA A 20 21.35 -10.06 -17.62
C ALA A 20 22.81 -10.10 -18.11
N ALA A 21 23.57 -9.03 -17.89
CA ALA A 21 25.01 -8.93 -18.19
C ALA A 21 25.91 -9.47 -17.06
N GLY A 22 25.33 -9.92 -15.93
CA GLY A 22 26.04 -10.46 -14.79
C GLY A 22 26.45 -9.42 -13.75
N ASP A 23 26.15 -8.14 -13.97
CA ASP A 23 26.48 -7.07 -13.00
C ASP A 23 25.53 -7.11 -11.79
N ALA A 24 26.09 -6.93 -10.60
CA ALA A 24 25.31 -6.81 -9.38
C ALA A 24 24.75 -5.39 -9.23
N VAL A 25 23.44 -5.28 -9.15
CA VAL A 25 22.73 -3.99 -9.02
C VAL A 25 22.03 -3.93 -7.68
N SER A 26 22.56 -3.16 -6.73
CA SER A 26 21.95 -2.95 -5.42
C SER A 26 20.71 -2.05 -5.57
N ALA A 27 19.54 -2.58 -5.27
CA ALA A 27 18.27 -1.85 -5.29
C ALA A 27 17.96 -1.24 -3.92
N LEU A 28 18.19 -2.01 -2.84
CA LEU A 28 18.05 -1.58 -1.45
C LEU A 28 19.39 -1.73 -0.74
N GLY A 29 19.80 -0.69 -0.02
CA GLY A 29 20.77 -0.78 1.05
C GLY A 29 20.12 -1.34 2.31
N GLU A 30 20.80 -1.35 3.44
CA GLU A 30 20.20 -1.76 4.70
C GLU A 30 19.02 -0.86 5.07
N VAL A 31 17.87 -1.48 5.29
CA VAL A 31 16.61 -0.84 5.68
C VAL A 31 16.13 -1.46 6.97
N ASP A 32 15.88 -0.60 7.97
CA ASP A 32 15.25 -0.95 9.24
C ASP A 32 13.94 -0.16 9.37
N LEU A 33 12.82 -0.85 9.59
CA LEU A 33 11.50 -0.22 9.72
C LEU A 33 10.57 -1.12 10.52
N ASP A 34 10.00 -0.59 11.60
CA ASP A 34 8.91 -1.21 12.32
C ASP A 34 7.61 -0.47 12.02
N ILE A 35 6.52 -1.23 11.76
CA ILE A 35 5.17 -0.72 11.53
C ILE A 35 4.24 -1.34 12.58
N ALA A 36 3.55 -0.47 13.34
CA ALA A 36 2.65 -0.91 14.38
C ALA A 36 1.33 -1.50 13.81
N PRO A 37 0.62 -2.35 14.57
CA PRO A 37 -0.71 -2.80 14.18
C PRO A 37 -1.67 -1.61 13.96
N GLY A 38 -2.38 -1.60 12.84
CA GLY A 38 -3.35 -0.57 12.50
C GLY A 38 -2.73 0.76 12.05
N GLU A 39 -1.42 0.84 11.90
CA GLU A 39 -0.73 2.03 11.43
C GLU A 39 -0.81 2.17 9.90
N PHE A 40 -0.95 3.38 9.42
CA PHE A 40 -0.86 3.73 8.01
C PHE A 40 0.49 4.42 7.76
N VAL A 41 1.42 3.76 7.09
CA VAL A 41 2.76 4.28 6.78
C VAL A 41 2.90 4.49 5.28
N SER A 42 3.29 5.70 4.88
CA SER A 42 3.67 5.96 3.48
C SER A 42 5.19 5.97 3.29
N ILE A 43 5.62 5.49 2.13
CA ILE A 43 7.01 5.59 1.68
C ILE A 43 7.07 6.53 0.48
N VAL A 44 7.90 7.57 0.58
CA VAL A 44 8.22 8.49 -0.51
C VAL A 44 9.70 8.43 -0.85
N GLY A 45 10.05 8.67 -2.11
CA GLY A 45 11.44 8.67 -2.55
C GLY A 45 11.54 8.79 -4.07
N PRO A 46 12.74 9.06 -4.61
CA PRO A 46 12.97 9.15 -6.05
C PRO A 46 12.54 7.89 -6.80
N SER A 47 12.29 8.02 -8.10
CA SER A 47 12.03 6.86 -8.95
C SER A 47 13.23 5.93 -8.97
N GLY A 48 12.98 4.61 -8.90
CA GLY A 48 14.04 3.60 -8.90
C GLY A 48 14.84 3.44 -7.60
N CYS A 49 14.48 4.13 -6.51
CA CYS A 49 15.17 4.01 -5.22
C CYS A 49 14.87 2.73 -4.44
N GLY A 50 14.02 1.83 -4.96
CA GLY A 50 13.77 0.52 -4.32
C GLY A 50 12.46 0.42 -3.52
N LYS A 51 11.55 1.42 -3.55
CA LYS A 51 10.25 1.37 -2.83
C LYS A 51 9.45 0.11 -3.16
N SER A 52 9.23 -0.15 -4.45
CA SER A 52 8.51 -1.35 -4.91
C SER A 52 9.27 -2.63 -4.58
N THR A 53 10.61 -2.59 -4.56
CA THR A 53 11.44 -3.73 -4.11
C THR A 53 11.17 -4.05 -2.64
N LEU A 54 11.12 -3.03 -1.77
CA LEU A 54 10.79 -3.24 -0.37
C LEU A 54 9.37 -3.78 -0.20
N LEU A 55 8.40 -3.23 -0.95
CA LEU A 55 7.02 -3.75 -0.94
C LEU A 55 6.98 -5.21 -1.39
N ASN A 56 7.71 -5.58 -2.45
CA ASN A 56 7.75 -6.96 -2.94
C ASN A 56 8.38 -7.92 -1.91
N VAL A 57 9.37 -7.48 -1.16
CA VAL A 57 9.92 -8.26 -0.04
C VAL A 57 8.85 -8.49 1.04
N LEU A 58 8.10 -7.45 1.40
CA LEU A 58 7.02 -7.54 2.39
C LEU A 58 5.81 -8.34 1.88
N ALA A 59 5.56 -8.33 0.58
CA ALA A 59 4.54 -9.18 -0.04
C ALA A 59 4.96 -10.66 -0.11
N GLY A 60 6.25 -10.94 0.03
CA GLY A 60 6.84 -12.28 -0.14
C GLY A 60 7.05 -12.67 -1.60
N PHE A 61 7.06 -11.71 -2.52
CA PHE A 61 7.36 -11.95 -3.95
C PHE A 61 8.87 -11.98 -4.22
N GLU A 62 9.64 -11.35 -3.33
CA GLU A 62 11.10 -11.27 -3.40
C GLU A 62 11.71 -11.66 -2.05
N GLU A 63 12.77 -12.45 -2.08
CA GLU A 63 13.59 -12.70 -0.89
C GLU A 63 14.64 -11.60 -0.74
N PRO A 64 14.89 -11.08 0.47
CA PRO A 64 15.98 -10.15 0.70
C PRO A 64 17.34 -10.85 0.46
N SER A 65 18.33 -10.10 -0.03
CA SER A 65 19.71 -10.61 -0.14
C SER A 65 20.44 -10.64 1.20
N GLN A 66 20.03 -9.77 2.15
CA GLN A 66 20.51 -9.69 3.52
C GLN A 66 19.38 -9.23 4.42
N GLY A 67 19.51 -9.51 5.72
CA GLY A 67 18.49 -9.17 6.71
C GLY A 67 17.24 -10.02 6.61
N GLU A 68 16.20 -9.62 7.30
CA GLU A 68 14.92 -10.33 7.28
C GLU A 68 13.72 -9.39 7.41
N ALA A 69 12.59 -9.80 6.83
CA ALA A 69 11.31 -9.14 7.01
C ALA A 69 10.37 -10.07 7.79
N LEU A 70 9.75 -9.53 8.83
CA LEU A 70 8.89 -10.28 9.74
C LEU A 70 7.47 -9.69 9.72
N MET A 71 6.48 -10.57 9.86
CA MET A 71 5.10 -10.22 10.16
C MET A 71 4.67 -10.95 11.43
N ASP A 72 4.17 -10.22 12.42
CA ASP A 72 3.83 -10.77 13.76
C ASP A 72 4.99 -11.61 14.35
N GLY A 73 6.26 -11.14 14.16
CA GLY A 73 7.46 -11.81 14.62
C GLY A 73 7.85 -13.07 13.84
N ARG A 74 7.18 -13.39 12.74
CA ARG A 74 7.47 -14.55 11.89
C ARG A 74 8.08 -14.12 10.56
N PRO A 75 9.14 -14.80 10.07
CA PRO A 75 9.74 -14.46 8.78
C PRO A 75 8.76 -14.59 7.61
N ILE A 76 8.76 -13.59 6.74
CA ILE A 76 8.03 -13.60 5.49
C ILE A 76 8.83 -14.44 4.47
N ARG A 77 8.34 -15.61 4.11
CA ARG A 77 9.02 -16.54 3.19
C ARG A 77 8.31 -16.75 1.85
N GLY A 78 7.19 -16.08 1.64
CA GLY A 78 6.41 -16.18 0.42
C GLY A 78 5.10 -15.39 0.51
N PRO A 79 4.31 -15.32 -0.57
CA PRO A 79 2.99 -14.69 -0.56
C PRO A 79 2.05 -15.38 0.44
N GLY A 80 1.17 -14.60 1.05
CA GLY A 80 0.18 -15.11 2.00
C GLY A 80 -1.11 -14.30 2.00
N PRO A 81 -2.24 -14.92 2.35
CA PRO A 81 -3.56 -14.27 2.33
C PRO A 81 -3.70 -13.14 3.38
N GLU A 82 -2.84 -13.12 4.39
CA GLU A 82 -2.78 -12.08 5.42
C GLU A 82 -2.20 -10.76 4.90
N ARG A 83 -1.60 -10.75 3.70
CA ARG A 83 -1.05 -9.58 3.01
C ARG A 83 -1.75 -9.36 1.69
N GLY A 84 -2.55 -8.29 1.62
CA GLY A 84 -3.21 -7.88 0.39
C GLY A 84 -2.34 -6.89 -0.39
N VAL A 85 -2.19 -7.10 -1.70
CA VAL A 85 -1.41 -6.21 -2.56
C VAL A 85 -2.30 -5.50 -3.56
N VAL A 86 -2.15 -4.17 -3.66
CA VAL A 86 -2.75 -3.33 -4.70
C VAL A 86 -1.63 -2.79 -5.57
N PHE A 87 -1.59 -3.21 -6.82
CA PHE A 87 -0.56 -2.83 -7.80
C PHE A 87 -0.92 -1.54 -8.53
N GLN A 88 0.09 -0.85 -9.03
CA GLN A 88 -0.02 0.37 -9.83
C GLN A 88 -0.91 0.18 -11.08
N GLU A 89 -0.78 -0.96 -11.77
CA GLU A 89 -1.56 -1.30 -12.97
C GLU A 89 -2.86 -2.04 -12.67
N TYR A 90 -3.41 -1.91 -11.44
CA TYR A 90 -4.64 -2.56 -10.96
C TYR A 90 -4.60 -4.10 -10.94
N ALA A 91 -3.89 -4.75 -11.86
CA ALA A 91 -3.75 -6.19 -12.02
C ALA A 91 -5.09 -6.97 -11.94
N LEU A 92 -6.18 -6.38 -12.46
CA LEU A 92 -7.47 -7.04 -12.52
C LEU A 92 -7.44 -8.20 -13.51
N PHE A 93 -8.13 -9.27 -13.20
CA PHE A 93 -8.33 -10.39 -14.14
C PHE A 93 -9.25 -9.94 -15.28
N PRO A 94 -8.74 -9.75 -16.51
CA PRO A 94 -9.50 -9.15 -17.59
C PRO A 94 -10.68 -10.03 -18.08
N TRP A 95 -10.63 -11.33 -17.79
CA TRP A 95 -11.69 -12.29 -18.10
C TRP A 95 -12.75 -12.45 -17.01
N LEU A 96 -12.62 -11.77 -15.88
CA LEU A 96 -13.58 -11.75 -14.79
C LEU A 96 -14.29 -10.39 -14.73
N THR A 97 -15.57 -10.42 -14.38
CA THR A 97 -16.35 -9.22 -14.08
C THR A 97 -15.86 -8.56 -12.77
N VAL A 98 -16.40 -7.40 -12.41
CA VAL A 98 -16.17 -6.77 -11.10
C VAL A 98 -16.49 -7.76 -9.98
N ALA A 99 -17.67 -8.37 -9.98
CA ALA A 99 -18.06 -9.37 -8.98
C ALA A 99 -17.11 -10.57 -8.98
N GLY A 100 -16.71 -11.06 -10.16
CA GLY A 100 -15.76 -12.16 -10.29
C GLY A 100 -14.36 -11.83 -9.75
N ASN A 101 -13.86 -10.61 -10.00
CA ASN A 101 -12.59 -10.14 -9.43
C ASN A 101 -12.65 -10.10 -7.90
N VAL A 102 -13.70 -9.53 -7.32
CA VAL A 102 -13.88 -9.44 -5.85
C VAL A 102 -14.07 -10.81 -5.22
N ALA A 103 -14.78 -11.73 -5.89
CA ALA A 103 -15.03 -13.08 -5.41
C ALA A 103 -13.79 -13.99 -5.46
N PHE A 104 -12.84 -13.70 -6.34
CA PHE A 104 -11.74 -14.63 -6.69
C PHE A 104 -10.97 -15.12 -5.46
N GLY A 105 -10.51 -14.20 -4.63
CA GLY A 105 -9.71 -14.56 -3.46
C GLY A 105 -10.49 -15.38 -2.42
N PRO A 106 -11.65 -14.90 -1.94
CA PRO A 106 -12.49 -15.65 -1.02
C PRO A 106 -12.87 -17.04 -1.56
N ALA A 107 -13.26 -17.13 -2.82
CA ALA A 107 -13.61 -18.42 -3.45
C ALA A 107 -12.42 -19.38 -3.52
N SER A 108 -11.22 -18.87 -3.86
CA SER A 108 -9.99 -19.67 -3.90
C SER A 108 -9.57 -20.22 -2.55
N ARG A 109 -10.02 -19.58 -1.46
CA ARG A 109 -9.81 -20.04 -0.08
C ARG A 109 -10.86 -21.06 0.40
N GLY A 110 -11.79 -21.46 -0.46
CA GLY A 110 -12.83 -22.43 -0.12
C GLY A 110 -13.93 -21.86 0.78
N ILE A 111 -14.10 -20.53 0.83
CA ILE A 111 -15.21 -19.90 1.57
C ILE A 111 -16.53 -20.30 0.88
N ALA A 112 -17.57 -20.56 1.68
CA ALA A 112 -18.87 -20.98 1.18
C ALA A 112 -19.47 -19.95 0.19
N ALA A 113 -20.16 -20.42 -0.83
CA ALA A 113 -20.61 -19.58 -1.95
C ALA A 113 -21.57 -18.46 -1.52
N ASP A 114 -22.42 -18.70 -0.54
CA ASP A 114 -23.32 -17.69 0.04
C ASP A 114 -22.56 -16.60 0.80
N GLU A 115 -21.52 -16.96 1.55
CA GLU A 115 -20.63 -16.01 2.21
C GLU A 115 -19.81 -15.21 1.20
N VAL A 116 -19.25 -15.84 0.14
CA VAL A 116 -18.58 -15.15 -0.96
C VAL A 116 -19.51 -14.13 -1.59
N ALA A 117 -20.77 -14.53 -1.89
CA ALA A 117 -21.76 -13.61 -2.48
C ALA A 117 -22.10 -12.44 -1.53
N ALA A 118 -22.17 -12.68 -0.24
CA ALA A 118 -22.37 -11.62 0.76
C ALA A 118 -21.18 -10.66 0.82
N ARG A 119 -19.95 -11.15 0.83
CA ARG A 119 -18.73 -10.34 0.76
C ARG A 119 -18.66 -9.50 -0.50
N VAL A 120 -18.96 -10.09 -1.66
CA VAL A 120 -18.98 -9.36 -2.94
C VAL A 120 -19.97 -8.19 -2.86
N ARG A 121 -21.20 -8.41 -2.43
CA ARG A 121 -22.18 -7.31 -2.28
C ARG A 121 -21.68 -6.23 -1.33
N HIS A 122 -21.15 -6.62 -0.19
CA HIS A 122 -20.63 -5.68 0.81
C HIS A 122 -19.48 -4.82 0.28
N TYR A 123 -18.45 -5.44 -0.30
CA TYR A 123 -17.27 -4.71 -0.76
C TYR A 123 -17.50 -3.93 -2.06
N VAL A 124 -18.38 -4.40 -2.95
CA VAL A 124 -18.81 -3.63 -4.15
C VAL A 124 -19.54 -2.37 -3.73
N ALA A 125 -20.47 -2.47 -2.77
CA ALA A 125 -21.19 -1.30 -2.22
C ALA A 125 -20.21 -0.36 -1.47
N MET A 126 -19.28 -0.90 -0.66
CA MET A 126 -18.28 -0.14 0.08
C MET A 126 -17.44 0.75 -0.85
N VAL A 127 -17.07 0.26 -2.03
CA VAL A 127 -16.28 1.02 -3.02
C VAL A 127 -17.16 1.76 -4.06
N LYS A 128 -18.46 1.83 -3.86
CA LYS A 128 -19.42 2.52 -4.75
C LYS A 128 -19.36 2.03 -6.20
N LEU A 129 -19.35 0.73 -6.40
CA LEU A 129 -19.43 0.07 -7.71
C LEU A 129 -20.77 -0.63 -7.94
N ASP A 130 -21.81 -0.29 -7.16
CA ASP A 130 -23.16 -0.81 -7.32
C ASP A 130 -23.67 -0.57 -8.76
N GLY A 131 -24.29 -1.60 -9.34
CA GLY A 131 -24.77 -1.59 -10.72
C GLY A 131 -23.67 -1.86 -11.76
N SER A 132 -22.41 -2.06 -11.34
CA SER A 132 -21.29 -2.40 -12.23
C SER A 132 -20.75 -3.83 -12.02
N GLU A 133 -21.44 -4.65 -11.24
CA GLU A 133 -20.99 -5.99 -10.82
C GLU A 133 -20.71 -6.92 -12.00
N ARG A 134 -21.45 -6.74 -13.10
CA ARG A 134 -21.36 -7.57 -14.32
C ARG A 134 -20.41 -7.03 -15.36
N LYS A 135 -19.87 -5.81 -15.17
CA LYS A 135 -18.92 -5.20 -16.11
C LYS A 135 -17.54 -5.84 -16.00
N TYR A 136 -16.86 -5.94 -17.13
CA TYR A 136 -15.47 -6.38 -17.22
C TYR A 136 -14.49 -5.19 -17.05
N PRO A 137 -13.22 -5.42 -16.71
CA PRO A 137 -12.25 -4.34 -16.49
C PRO A 137 -12.11 -3.35 -17.65
N HIS A 138 -12.26 -3.80 -18.90
CA HIS A 138 -12.17 -2.93 -20.08
C HIS A 138 -13.37 -1.97 -20.23
N GLU A 139 -14.49 -2.24 -19.55
CA GLU A 139 -15.69 -1.39 -19.55
C GLU A 139 -15.68 -0.35 -18.41
N LEU A 140 -14.63 -0.36 -17.58
CA LEU A 140 -14.51 0.50 -16.39
C LEU A 140 -13.62 1.72 -16.67
N SER A 141 -13.94 2.85 -16.06
CA SER A 141 -13.00 4.00 -15.97
C SER A 141 -11.79 3.65 -15.11
N GLY A 142 -10.71 4.46 -15.16
CA GLY A 142 -9.53 4.29 -14.34
C GLY A 142 -9.86 4.23 -12.84
N GLY A 143 -10.66 5.18 -12.35
CA GLY A 143 -11.11 5.21 -10.95
C GLY A 143 -11.97 3.99 -10.57
N MET A 144 -12.84 3.50 -11.48
CA MET A 144 -13.60 2.28 -11.22
C MET A 144 -12.71 1.04 -11.18
N ARG A 145 -11.69 0.94 -12.04
CA ARG A 145 -10.69 -0.14 -11.97
C ARG A 145 -9.95 -0.14 -10.66
N GLN A 146 -9.53 1.05 -10.20
CA GLN A 146 -8.87 1.21 -8.90
C GLN A 146 -9.75 0.73 -7.75
N ARG A 147 -11.01 1.16 -7.72
CA ARG A 147 -11.98 0.72 -6.70
C ARG A 147 -12.20 -0.78 -6.73
N CYS A 148 -12.28 -1.38 -7.92
CA CYS A 148 -12.41 -2.83 -8.06
C CYS A 148 -11.16 -3.56 -7.54
N ALA A 149 -9.95 -3.07 -7.82
CA ALA A 149 -8.71 -3.64 -7.30
C ALA A 149 -8.63 -3.57 -5.77
N LEU A 150 -9.07 -2.44 -5.20
CA LEU A 150 -9.16 -2.28 -3.75
C LEU A 150 -10.20 -3.24 -3.14
N ALA A 151 -11.41 -3.34 -3.70
CA ALA A 151 -12.45 -4.26 -3.25
C ALA A 151 -11.97 -5.72 -3.29
N ARG A 152 -11.31 -6.13 -4.38
CA ARG A 152 -10.72 -7.46 -4.51
C ARG A 152 -9.68 -7.74 -3.42
N CYS A 153 -8.84 -6.74 -3.10
CA CYS A 153 -7.83 -6.87 -2.07
C CYS A 153 -8.46 -7.05 -0.68
N ILE A 154 -9.37 -6.14 -0.29
CA ILE A 154 -9.95 -6.15 1.06
C ILE A 154 -10.98 -7.27 1.27
N ALA A 155 -11.59 -7.82 0.20
CA ALA A 155 -12.53 -8.95 0.30
C ALA A 155 -11.88 -10.22 0.87
N ASN A 156 -10.56 -10.33 0.78
CA ASN A 156 -9.77 -11.38 1.41
C ASN A 156 -9.56 -11.19 2.92
N ASP A 157 -9.99 -10.06 3.48
CA ASP A 157 -9.77 -9.68 4.87
C ASP A 157 -8.29 -9.79 5.31
N PRO A 158 -7.34 -9.18 4.57
CA PRO A 158 -5.95 -9.20 4.95
C PRO A 158 -5.71 -8.37 6.22
N ASP A 159 -4.68 -8.71 6.98
CA ASP A 159 -4.23 -7.90 8.12
C ASP A 159 -3.37 -6.71 7.69
N VAL A 160 -2.66 -6.88 6.57
CA VAL A 160 -1.75 -5.88 6.01
C VAL A 160 -2.15 -5.58 4.56
N LEU A 161 -2.22 -4.29 4.24
CA LEU A 161 -2.44 -3.78 2.88
C LEU A 161 -1.13 -3.16 2.37
N LEU A 162 -0.62 -3.69 1.28
CA LEU A 162 0.57 -3.20 0.59
C LEU A 162 0.12 -2.54 -0.73
N MET A 163 0.36 -1.25 -0.88
CA MET A 163 -0.14 -0.47 -2.01
C MET A 163 1.01 0.21 -2.75
N ASP A 164 1.21 -0.14 -4.01
CA ASP A 164 2.27 0.44 -4.86
C ASP A 164 1.66 1.46 -5.82
N GLU A 165 1.84 2.74 -5.53
CA GLU A 165 1.37 3.89 -6.31
C GLU A 165 -0.09 3.75 -6.82
N PRO A 166 -1.05 3.37 -5.97
CA PRO A 166 -2.36 2.96 -6.45
C PRO A 166 -3.17 4.08 -7.11
N LEU A 167 -2.85 5.35 -6.86
CA LEU A 167 -3.56 6.51 -7.42
C LEU A 167 -2.78 7.25 -8.51
N ALA A 168 -1.60 6.76 -8.92
CA ALA A 168 -0.71 7.47 -9.84
C ALA A 168 -1.31 7.72 -11.24
N ALA A 169 -2.11 6.77 -11.74
CA ALA A 169 -2.70 6.83 -13.09
C ALA A 169 -3.98 7.69 -13.20
N LEU A 170 -4.34 8.44 -12.13
CA LEU A 170 -5.59 9.19 -12.06
C LEU A 170 -5.35 10.70 -12.21
N ASP A 171 -6.34 11.38 -12.80
CA ASP A 171 -6.37 12.85 -12.81
C ASP A 171 -6.47 13.43 -11.39
N ALA A 172 -6.12 14.71 -11.23
CA ALA A 172 -5.99 15.34 -9.91
C ALA A 172 -7.30 15.32 -9.10
N LEU A 173 -8.45 15.61 -9.71
CA LEU A 173 -9.73 15.66 -8.98
C LEU A 173 -10.19 14.26 -8.55
N THR A 174 -10.08 13.30 -9.45
CA THR A 174 -10.39 11.89 -9.13
C THR A 174 -9.47 11.36 -8.04
N ARG A 175 -8.17 11.72 -8.07
CA ARG A 175 -7.19 11.34 -7.04
C ARG A 175 -7.59 11.85 -5.66
N LEU A 176 -7.92 13.15 -5.53
CA LEU A 176 -8.35 13.73 -4.25
C LEU A 176 -9.59 13.02 -3.69
N SER A 177 -10.60 12.81 -4.53
CA SER A 177 -11.82 12.09 -4.12
C SER A 177 -11.53 10.65 -3.67
N LEU A 178 -10.58 9.96 -4.35
CA LEU A 178 -10.22 8.59 -4.00
C LEU A 178 -9.33 8.50 -2.76
N GLN A 179 -8.55 9.53 -2.42
CA GLN A 179 -7.83 9.60 -1.14
C GLN A 179 -8.81 9.60 0.04
N ASP A 180 -9.85 10.46 -0.02
CA ASP A 180 -10.88 10.52 1.02
C ASP A 180 -11.63 9.18 1.13
N GLU A 181 -11.94 8.58 -0.02
CA GLU A 181 -12.60 7.28 -0.07
C GLU A 181 -11.72 6.15 0.47
N LEU A 182 -10.42 6.15 0.16
CA LEU A 182 -9.46 5.17 0.68
C LEU A 182 -9.38 5.23 2.20
N LEU A 183 -9.30 6.43 2.79
CA LEU A 183 -9.33 6.59 4.25
C LEU A 183 -10.64 6.07 4.87
N ARG A 184 -11.78 6.35 4.22
CA ARG A 184 -13.08 5.84 4.67
C ARG A 184 -13.12 4.32 4.63
N ILE A 185 -12.73 3.72 3.49
CA ILE A 185 -12.71 2.27 3.30
C ILE A 185 -11.78 1.60 4.30
N TRP A 186 -10.56 2.13 4.47
CA TRP A 186 -9.60 1.63 5.45
C TRP A 186 -10.15 1.71 6.88
N SER A 187 -10.76 2.85 7.25
CA SER A 187 -11.37 3.03 8.56
C SER A 187 -12.51 2.05 8.80
N GLU A 188 -13.38 1.81 7.79
CA GLU A 188 -14.46 0.83 7.88
C GLU A 188 -13.94 -0.60 7.99
N ALA A 189 -12.96 -0.97 7.17
CA ALA A 189 -12.33 -2.29 7.22
C ALA A 189 -11.56 -2.53 8.54
N SER A 190 -11.15 -1.45 9.21
CA SER A 190 -10.41 -1.51 10.49
C SER A 190 -11.32 -1.55 11.73
N ARG A 191 -12.65 -1.48 11.58
CA ARG A 191 -13.57 -1.43 12.73
C ARG A 191 -13.52 -2.69 13.60
N GLU A 192 -13.49 -3.85 12.98
CA GLU A 192 -13.45 -5.14 13.68
C GLU A 192 -12.02 -5.55 14.01
N ARG A 193 -11.09 -5.30 13.09
CA ARG A 193 -9.68 -5.64 13.23
C ARG A 193 -8.82 -4.56 12.59
N PRO A 194 -7.86 -3.94 13.33
CA PRO A 194 -6.99 -2.92 12.75
C PRO A 194 -6.24 -3.42 11.52
N LYS A 195 -6.35 -2.69 10.40
CA LYS A 195 -5.64 -2.99 9.16
C LYS A 195 -4.39 -2.11 9.06
N THR A 196 -3.23 -2.73 8.98
CA THR A 196 -1.96 -2.03 8.80
C THR A 196 -1.74 -1.75 7.32
N VAL A 197 -1.27 -0.55 6.98
CA VAL A 197 -1.07 -0.14 5.59
C VAL A 197 0.37 0.29 5.36
N LEU A 198 0.99 -0.24 4.31
CA LEU A 198 2.17 0.33 3.69
C LEU A 198 1.79 0.88 2.31
N TYR A 199 2.01 2.16 2.10
CA TYR A 199 1.57 2.90 0.94
C TYR A 199 2.76 3.56 0.24
N ILE A 200 3.02 3.19 -1.00
CA ILE A 200 4.07 3.83 -1.81
C ILE A 200 3.44 4.90 -2.67
N THR A 201 4.03 6.08 -2.66
CA THR A 201 3.66 7.18 -3.55
C THR A 201 4.87 8.09 -3.82
N HIS A 202 4.79 8.86 -4.90
CA HIS A 202 5.71 9.96 -5.18
C HIS A 202 5.10 11.34 -4.87
N ALA A 203 3.81 11.39 -4.49
CA ALA A 203 3.11 12.61 -4.13
C ALA A 203 3.21 12.85 -2.62
N ILE A 204 3.92 13.92 -2.21
CA ILE A 204 4.19 14.24 -0.80
C ILE A 204 2.90 14.56 -0.05
N ASP A 205 2.03 15.37 -0.68
CA ASP A 205 0.73 15.75 -0.13
C ASP A 205 -0.18 14.54 0.14
N GLU A 206 -0.16 13.56 -0.76
CA GLU A 206 -0.86 12.29 -0.59
C GLU A 206 -0.31 11.50 0.60
N ALA A 207 1.01 11.38 0.71
CA ALA A 207 1.65 10.69 1.82
C ALA A 207 1.29 11.33 3.18
N ILE A 208 1.33 12.66 3.29
CA ILE A 208 0.97 13.37 4.51
C ILE A 208 -0.54 13.21 4.81
N TYR A 209 -1.39 13.32 3.78
CA TYR A 209 -2.82 13.23 3.99
C TYR A 209 -3.28 11.86 4.48
N LEU A 210 -2.70 10.79 3.95
CA LEU A 210 -3.13 9.42 4.24
C LEU A 210 -2.50 8.82 5.51
N SER A 211 -1.26 9.19 5.84
CA SER A 211 -0.43 8.38 6.75
C SER A 211 -0.32 8.92 8.17
N ASP A 212 0.03 8.05 9.09
CA ASP A 212 0.44 8.39 10.46
C ASP A 212 1.94 8.72 10.50
N ARG A 213 2.73 8.03 9.66
CA ARG A 213 4.15 8.34 9.42
C ARG A 213 4.48 8.32 7.93
N VAL A 214 5.41 9.19 7.55
CA VAL A 214 6.01 9.22 6.21
C VAL A 214 7.48 8.83 6.31
N VAL A 215 7.85 7.76 5.59
CA VAL A 215 9.23 7.29 5.44
C VAL A 215 9.81 7.89 4.17
N VAL A 216 10.88 8.67 4.32
CA VAL A 216 11.61 9.28 3.20
C VAL A 216 12.81 8.41 2.86
N MET A 217 12.87 7.91 1.62
CA MET A 217 13.99 7.11 1.12
C MET A 217 14.98 7.93 0.31
N SER A 218 16.26 7.53 0.37
CA SER A 218 17.34 8.07 -0.45
C SER A 218 17.26 7.56 -1.90
N GLU A 219 18.10 8.11 -2.76
CA GLU A 219 18.42 7.52 -4.06
C GLU A 219 19.03 6.12 -3.91
N ARG A 220 19.18 5.44 -5.06
CA ARG A 220 19.70 4.08 -5.14
C ARG A 220 21.18 3.98 -4.73
N PRO A 221 21.56 2.99 -3.88
CA PRO A 221 20.72 2.01 -3.22
C PRO A 221 19.84 2.64 -2.13
N GLY A 222 18.51 2.36 -2.19
CA GLY A 222 17.55 3.00 -1.29
C GLY A 222 17.79 2.67 0.17
N ARG A 223 17.84 3.71 1.00
CA ARG A 223 17.94 3.65 2.46
C ARG A 223 16.92 4.59 3.08
N ILE A 224 16.51 4.35 4.30
CA ILE A 224 15.68 5.30 5.03
C ILE A 224 16.54 6.51 5.42
N ARG A 225 16.17 7.70 4.92
CA ARG A 225 16.77 8.98 5.33
C ARG A 225 16.15 9.50 6.61
N ARG A 226 14.83 9.46 6.65
CA ARG A 226 14.05 10.01 7.76
C ARG A 226 12.69 9.31 7.86
N VAL A 227 12.21 9.18 9.09
CA VAL A 227 10.82 8.86 9.40
C VAL A 227 10.20 10.09 10.04
N ILE A 228 9.08 10.56 9.49
CA ILE A 228 8.40 11.78 9.91
C ILE A 228 7.02 11.41 10.44
N GLU A 229 6.71 11.79 11.66
CA GLU A 229 5.37 11.66 12.23
C GLU A 229 4.44 12.73 11.64
N VAL A 230 3.21 12.35 11.34
CA VAL A 230 2.19 13.24 10.80
C VAL A 230 1.24 13.66 11.92
N PRO A 231 1.34 14.92 12.43
CA PRO A 231 0.69 15.36 13.66
C PRO A 231 -0.79 15.76 13.47
N PHE A 232 -1.52 15.02 12.62
CA PHE A 232 -2.94 15.25 12.40
C PHE A 232 -3.75 14.07 12.92
N ALA A 233 -4.75 14.38 13.76
CA ALA A 233 -5.66 13.38 14.32
C ALA A 233 -6.53 12.72 13.24
N ARG A 234 -7.01 11.53 13.51
CA ARG A 234 -8.04 10.86 12.71
C ARG A 234 -9.42 11.03 13.34
N PRO A 235 -10.51 11.07 12.56
CA PRO A 235 -10.54 11.04 11.08
C PRO A 235 -9.95 12.31 10.44
N ARG A 236 -9.26 12.13 9.31
CA ARG A 236 -8.65 13.26 8.55
C ARG A 236 -9.73 14.01 7.79
N ALA A 237 -9.87 15.30 8.07
CA ALA A 237 -10.74 16.19 7.31
C ALA A 237 -9.97 16.76 6.11
N PRO A 238 -10.63 16.98 4.94
CA PRO A 238 -9.97 17.54 3.75
C PRO A 238 -9.29 18.90 3.99
N GLU A 239 -9.80 19.67 4.96
CA GLU A 239 -9.33 21.00 5.32
C GLU A 239 -7.91 21.00 5.89
N ILE A 240 -7.38 19.86 6.38
CA ILE A 240 -5.99 19.80 6.87
C ILE A 240 -4.98 20.14 5.76
N ARG A 241 -5.35 20.00 4.47
CA ARG A 241 -4.50 20.37 3.34
C ARG A 241 -4.19 21.87 3.28
N THR A 242 -4.99 22.70 3.95
CA THR A 242 -4.77 24.15 4.06
C THR A 242 -4.12 24.56 5.38
N ASP A 243 -3.86 23.61 6.28
CA ASP A 243 -3.18 23.88 7.57
C ASP A 243 -1.71 24.26 7.31
N PRO A 244 -1.18 25.33 7.92
CA PRO A 244 0.24 25.71 7.79
C PRO A 244 1.22 24.57 8.15
N ARG A 245 0.86 23.70 9.11
CA ARG A 245 1.68 22.54 9.47
C ARG A 245 1.77 21.52 8.35
N PHE A 246 0.71 21.38 7.54
CA PHE A 246 0.72 20.50 6.35
C PHE A 246 1.73 21.00 5.32
N HIS A 247 1.75 22.31 5.05
CA HIS A 247 2.72 22.91 4.14
C HIS A 247 4.15 22.81 4.68
N ALA A 248 4.35 23.04 5.98
CA ALA A 248 5.67 22.88 6.60
C ALA A 248 6.22 21.45 6.47
N LEU A 249 5.36 20.42 6.65
CA LEU A 249 5.75 19.02 6.42
C LEU A 249 6.05 18.75 4.94
N THR A 250 5.26 19.32 4.03
CA THR A 250 5.51 19.19 2.58
C THR A 250 6.88 19.74 2.22
N ASP A 251 7.22 20.93 2.73
CA ASP A 251 8.52 21.56 2.49
C ASP A 251 9.67 20.76 3.12
N GLU A 252 9.49 20.24 4.34
CA GLU A 252 10.49 19.39 5.00
C GLU A 252 10.79 18.14 4.18
N ILE A 253 9.75 17.41 3.76
CA ILE A 253 9.90 16.19 2.96
C ILE A 253 10.54 16.50 1.60
N TRP A 254 10.11 17.57 0.95
CA TRP A 254 10.65 18.00 -0.33
C TRP A 254 12.14 18.34 -0.25
N LEU A 255 12.58 19.04 0.81
CA LEU A 255 14.00 19.32 1.07
C LEU A 255 14.81 18.05 1.30
N LEU A 256 14.25 17.05 2.00
CA LEU A 256 14.88 15.75 2.21
C LEU A 256 15.04 14.97 0.91
N LEU A 257 14.07 15.06 -0.01
CA LEU A 257 14.13 14.39 -1.31
C LEU A 257 15.14 15.05 -2.27
N ARG A 258 15.39 16.35 -2.14
CA ARG A 258 16.34 17.12 -3.00
C ARG A 258 17.78 17.12 -2.51
N ARG A 259 18.04 16.82 -1.24
CA ARG A 259 19.42 16.77 -0.74
C ARG A 259 20.11 15.57 -1.39
N GLU A 260 21.11 15.88 -2.23
CA GLU A 260 22.12 14.91 -2.64
C GLU A 260 22.84 14.35 -1.39
N PRO A 261 23.37 13.12 -1.47
CA PRO A 261 24.03 12.47 -0.33
C PRO A 261 25.23 13.23 0.18
#